data_518c8f03d8f0e7731aeaa61b3c2e9e5d
#
_entry.id   518c8f03d8f0e7731aeaa61b3c2e9e5d
#
_cell.length_a   1.000
_cell.length_b   1.000
_cell.length_c   1.000
_cell.angle_alpha   90.00
_cell.angle_beta   90.00
_cell.angle_gamma   90.00
#
_symmetry.space_group_name_H-M   'P 1'
#
loop_
_entity.id
_entity.type
_entity.pdbx_description
1 polymer ?
#
loop_
_entity_poly.entity_id
_entity_poly.type
_entity_poly.pdbx_seq_one_letter_code
_entity_poly.pdbx_strand_id
1 'polypeptide(L)'
;MARVKSPEKRTAILQAAVHEIAEAGLGAPTAKIAKRAGVAAGTLFTYFTDKDELLNELYLELKGEVYTRVNSDFPHKGSLERRARHIWSSLLDWTIEFPEKRKVSAQLNVSDLITPETRTRAAAGRGTIDTTLSELGIRGGLPAGFATATMSAMQEATMEFITKQPKQRKQIIEQAFQVFWRGLR
;
A
#
# COMPACT_ATOMS: atom_id res chain seq x y z
N MET A 1 -11.39 -34.75 10.35
CA MET A 1 -10.47 -33.73 10.84
C MET A 1 -10.34 -32.62 9.79
N ALA A 2 -10.71 -31.39 10.11
CA ALA A 2 -10.50 -30.26 9.21
C ALA A 2 -8.99 -30.06 9.05
N ARG A 3 -8.52 -30.09 7.80
CA ARG A 3 -7.10 -29.87 7.47
C ARG A 3 -6.73 -28.43 7.85
N VAL A 4 -5.82 -28.26 8.79
CA VAL A 4 -5.33 -26.93 9.20
C VAL A 4 -4.81 -26.19 7.97
N LYS A 5 -5.33 -25.00 7.70
CA LYS A 5 -4.89 -24.16 6.57
C LYS A 5 -3.43 -23.74 6.81
N SER A 6 -2.53 -24.06 5.87
CA SER A 6 -1.10 -23.68 5.97
C SER A 6 -0.92 -22.19 5.68
N PRO A 7 -0.30 -21.41 6.60
CA PRO A 7 0.01 -20.02 6.35
C PRO A 7 0.89 -19.79 5.12
N GLU A 8 1.83 -20.71 4.86
CA GLU A 8 2.76 -20.65 3.73
C GLU A 8 2.00 -20.72 2.40
N LYS A 9 0.99 -21.60 2.30
CA LYS A 9 0.14 -21.70 1.09
C LYS A 9 -0.71 -20.45 0.90
N ARG A 10 -1.26 -19.88 2.00
CA ARG A 10 -2.00 -18.62 1.92
C ARG A 10 -1.09 -17.52 1.36
N THR A 11 0.10 -17.38 1.90
CA THR A 11 1.10 -16.41 1.45
C THR A 11 1.48 -16.64 -0.02
N ALA A 12 1.73 -17.88 -0.44
CA ALA A 12 2.04 -18.21 -1.82
C ALA A 12 0.91 -17.83 -2.80
N ILE A 13 -0.35 -18.04 -2.41
CA ILE A 13 -1.51 -17.63 -3.23
C ILE A 13 -1.58 -16.11 -3.35
N LEU A 14 -1.39 -15.35 -2.26
CA LEU A 14 -1.42 -13.89 -2.30
C LEU A 14 -0.25 -13.33 -3.13
N GLN A 15 0.95 -13.89 -3.03
CA GLN A 15 2.10 -13.50 -3.88
C GLN A 15 1.83 -13.80 -5.36
N ALA A 16 1.27 -14.97 -5.68
CA ALA A 16 0.87 -15.31 -7.03
C ALA A 16 -0.21 -14.36 -7.56
N ALA A 17 -1.18 -13.96 -6.71
CA ALA A 17 -2.21 -12.99 -7.07
C ALA A 17 -1.61 -11.61 -7.38
N VAL A 18 -0.62 -11.13 -6.60
CA VAL A 18 0.09 -9.89 -6.93
C VAL A 18 0.64 -9.94 -8.35
N HIS A 19 1.37 -11.00 -8.69
CA HIS A 19 2.01 -11.12 -9.99
C HIS A 19 0.98 -11.18 -11.14
N GLU A 20 -0.02 -12.07 -11.05
CA GLU A 20 -1.04 -12.24 -12.10
C GLU A 20 -1.91 -10.98 -12.28
N ILE A 21 -2.22 -10.27 -11.20
CA ILE A 21 -2.97 -9.01 -11.27
C ILE A 21 -2.09 -7.87 -11.81
N ALA A 22 -0.81 -7.83 -11.45
CA ALA A 22 0.11 -6.85 -12.02
C ALA A 22 0.24 -6.98 -13.54
N GLU A 23 0.16 -8.22 -14.08
CA GLU A 23 0.20 -8.48 -15.53
C GLU A 23 -1.14 -8.23 -16.21
N ALA A 24 -2.23 -8.81 -15.71
CA ALA A 24 -3.52 -8.92 -16.39
C ALA A 24 -4.65 -8.05 -15.78
N GLY A 25 -4.37 -7.29 -14.72
CA GLY A 25 -5.38 -6.53 -13.99
C GLY A 25 -6.24 -7.37 -13.05
N LEU A 26 -7.22 -6.73 -12.41
CA LEU A 26 -8.12 -7.41 -11.45
C LEU A 26 -8.94 -8.54 -12.08
N GLY A 27 -9.03 -8.58 -13.41
CA GLY A 27 -9.65 -9.67 -14.17
C GLY A 27 -8.87 -10.98 -14.19
N ALA A 28 -7.62 -11.04 -13.69
CA ALA A 28 -6.75 -12.22 -13.73
C ALA A 28 -7.48 -13.49 -13.29
N PRO A 29 -7.40 -14.61 -14.07
CA PRO A 29 -8.10 -15.85 -13.75
C PRO A 29 -7.53 -16.52 -12.49
N THR A 30 -8.39 -16.95 -11.57
CA THR A 30 -7.98 -17.67 -10.35
C THR A 30 -7.24 -18.97 -10.65
N ALA A 31 -7.52 -19.61 -11.78
CA ALA A 31 -6.79 -20.79 -12.23
C ALA A 31 -5.31 -20.50 -12.51
N LYS A 32 -4.97 -19.33 -13.07
CA LYS A 32 -3.57 -18.89 -13.26
C LYS A 32 -2.90 -18.60 -11.92
N ILE A 33 -3.62 -17.93 -11.01
CA ILE A 33 -3.12 -17.65 -9.65
C ILE A 33 -2.80 -18.96 -8.93
N ALA A 34 -3.73 -19.94 -8.95
CA ALA A 34 -3.53 -21.24 -8.32
C ALA A 34 -2.31 -21.99 -8.92
N LYS A 35 -2.21 -22.01 -10.26
CA LYS A 35 -1.09 -22.62 -10.97
C LYS A 35 0.26 -22.01 -10.56
N ARG A 36 0.33 -20.68 -10.53
CA ARG A 36 1.55 -19.95 -10.10
C ARG A 36 1.91 -20.20 -8.63
N ALA A 37 0.90 -20.29 -7.77
CA ALA A 37 1.08 -20.60 -6.34
C ALA A 37 1.46 -22.07 -6.09
N GLY A 38 1.53 -22.92 -7.11
CA GLY A 38 1.81 -24.35 -6.96
C GLY A 38 0.70 -25.12 -6.25
N VAL A 39 -0.55 -24.68 -6.35
CA VAL A 39 -1.71 -25.34 -5.73
C VAL A 39 -2.77 -25.71 -6.77
N ALA A 40 -3.57 -26.74 -6.47
CA ALA A 40 -4.75 -27.07 -7.29
C ALA A 40 -5.78 -25.92 -7.19
N ALA A 41 -6.57 -25.69 -8.25
CA ALA A 41 -7.61 -24.67 -8.27
C ALA A 41 -8.58 -24.77 -7.09
N GLY A 42 -9.05 -25.99 -6.76
CA GLY A 42 -9.91 -26.24 -5.60
C GLY A 42 -9.22 -25.92 -4.26
N THR A 43 -7.89 -26.01 -4.19
CA THR A 43 -7.15 -25.65 -2.97
C THR A 43 -7.18 -24.15 -2.74
N LEU A 44 -7.09 -23.32 -3.79
CA LEU A 44 -7.25 -21.87 -3.67
C LEU A 44 -8.57 -21.51 -2.98
N PHE A 45 -9.66 -22.13 -3.41
CA PHE A 45 -11.00 -21.92 -2.83
C PHE A 45 -11.19 -22.51 -1.43
N THR A 46 -10.24 -23.32 -0.96
CA THR A 46 -10.18 -23.69 0.47
C THR A 46 -9.70 -22.53 1.33
N TYR A 47 -8.84 -21.65 0.80
CA TYR A 47 -8.29 -20.49 1.51
C TYR A 47 -9.17 -19.24 1.38
N PHE A 48 -9.73 -19.02 0.20
CA PHE A 48 -10.58 -17.88 -0.15
C PHE A 48 -11.85 -18.42 -0.83
N THR A 49 -13.03 -18.11 -0.30
CA THR A 49 -14.30 -18.67 -0.77
C THR A 49 -14.58 -18.34 -2.23
N ASP A 50 -14.11 -17.19 -2.66
CA ASP A 50 -14.24 -16.70 -4.03
C ASP A 50 -13.10 -15.74 -4.38
N LYS A 51 -13.17 -15.12 -5.55
CA LYS A 51 -12.17 -14.16 -6.01
C LYS A 51 -12.27 -12.83 -5.27
N ASP A 52 -13.46 -12.42 -4.88
CA ASP A 52 -13.67 -11.15 -4.20
C ASP A 52 -13.07 -11.20 -2.79
N GLU A 53 -13.23 -12.31 -2.06
CA GLU A 53 -12.52 -12.54 -0.80
C GLU A 53 -11.00 -12.52 -1.00
N LEU A 54 -10.48 -13.17 -2.03
CA LEU A 54 -9.05 -13.13 -2.35
C LEU A 54 -8.55 -11.68 -2.55
N LEU A 55 -9.29 -10.84 -3.29
CA LEU A 55 -8.92 -9.45 -3.55
C LEU A 55 -8.99 -8.60 -2.27
N ASN A 56 -10.00 -8.81 -1.44
CA ASN A 56 -10.15 -8.11 -0.17
C ASN A 56 -9.03 -8.47 0.82
N GLU A 57 -8.69 -9.76 0.93
CA GLU A 57 -7.58 -10.21 1.78
C GLU A 57 -6.22 -9.73 1.22
N LEU A 58 -6.04 -9.71 -0.11
CA LEU A 58 -4.86 -9.13 -0.74
C LEU A 58 -4.71 -7.63 -0.44
N TYR A 59 -5.83 -6.89 -0.49
CA TYR A 59 -5.83 -5.47 -0.11
C TYR A 59 -5.35 -5.26 1.33
N LEU A 60 -5.87 -6.06 2.28
CA LEU A 60 -5.45 -5.99 3.69
C LEU A 60 -3.97 -6.33 3.87
N GLU A 61 -3.48 -7.36 3.17
CA GLU A 61 -2.06 -7.75 3.20
C GLU A 61 -1.15 -6.61 2.75
N LEU A 62 -1.45 -6.02 1.58
CA LEU A 62 -0.65 -4.92 1.02
C LEU A 62 -0.69 -3.67 1.93
N LYS A 63 -1.85 -3.35 2.50
CA LYS A 63 -1.96 -2.25 3.48
C LYS A 63 -1.19 -2.54 4.76
N GLY A 64 -1.28 -3.78 5.25
CA GLY A 64 -0.53 -4.23 6.42
C GLY A 64 0.98 -4.09 6.25
N GLU A 65 1.53 -4.51 5.10
CA GLU A 65 2.96 -4.34 4.79
C GLU A 65 3.39 -2.86 4.82
N VAL A 66 2.60 -1.99 4.19
CA VAL A 66 2.87 -0.54 4.15
C VAL A 66 2.87 0.04 5.57
N TYR A 67 1.86 -0.29 6.37
CA TYR A 67 1.75 0.25 7.73
C TYR A 67 2.82 -0.30 8.67
N THR A 68 3.17 -1.58 8.52
CA THR A 68 4.30 -2.18 9.25
C THR A 68 5.59 -1.42 8.95
N ARG A 69 5.85 -1.11 7.68
CA ARG A 69 7.03 -0.35 7.29
C ARG A 69 7.04 1.07 7.84
N VAL A 70 5.91 1.78 7.81
CA VAL A 70 5.80 3.13 8.38
C VAL A 70 5.98 3.11 9.90
N ASN A 71 5.42 2.11 10.58
CA ASN A 71 5.50 2.02 12.05
C ASN A 71 6.87 1.53 12.54
N SER A 72 7.66 0.87 11.69
CA SER A 72 9.04 0.49 12.02
C SER A 72 9.89 1.73 12.22
N ASP A 73 10.56 1.83 13.37
CA ASP A 73 11.46 2.92 13.74
C ASP A 73 10.82 4.33 13.64
N PHE A 74 9.49 4.41 13.73
CA PHE A 74 8.78 5.68 13.65
C PHE A 74 9.21 6.64 14.78
N PRO A 75 9.62 7.88 14.45
CA PRO A 75 10.18 8.82 15.43
C PRO A 75 9.08 9.51 16.27
N HIS A 76 8.39 8.78 17.14
CA HIS A 76 7.25 9.28 17.95
C HIS A 76 7.55 10.58 18.70
N LYS A 77 8.77 10.74 19.22
CA LYS A 77 9.22 11.94 19.92
C LYS A 77 9.85 13.00 19.00
N GLY A 78 9.86 12.74 17.69
CA GLY A 78 10.44 13.67 16.71
C GLY A 78 9.54 14.87 16.43
N SER A 79 10.12 15.92 15.84
CA SER A 79 9.35 17.05 15.30
C SER A 79 8.33 16.57 14.27
N LEU A 80 7.29 17.38 14.02
CA LEU A 80 6.28 17.07 13.00
C LEU A 80 6.92 16.85 11.63
N GLU A 81 7.91 17.65 11.27
CA GLU A 81 8.68 17.47 10.02
C GLU A 81 9.36 16.10 9.97
N ARG A 82 10.03 15.69 11.05
CA ARG A 82 10.73 14.41 11.12
C ARG A 82 9.75 13.24 11.00
N ARG A 83 8.58 13.34 11.62
CA ARG A 83 7.51 12.34 11.52
C ARG A 83 6.92 12.27 10.10
N ALA A 84 6.59 13.42 9.51
CA ALA A 84 6.07 13.50 8.15
C ALA A 84 7.10 12.98 7.12
N ARG A 85 8.38 13.31 7.28
CA ARG A 85 9.49 12.83 6.44
C ARG A 85 9.64 11.31 6.54
N HIS A 86 9.51 10.75 7.73
CA HIS A 86 9.58 9.30 7.91
C HIS A 86 8.44 8.59 7.15
N ILE A 87 7.20 9.09 7.26
CA ILE A 87 6.06 8.57 6.49
C ILE A 87 6.35 8.67 4.99
N TRP A 88 6.76 9.85 4.52
CA TRP A 88 7.11 10.11 3.13
C TRP A 88 8.12 9.10 2.57
N SER A 89 9.24 8.94 3.27
CA SER A 89 10.32 8.05 2.83
C SER A 89 9.89 6.58 2.88
N SER A 90 9.23 6.14 3.96
CA SER A 90 8.79 4.75 4.13
C SER A 90 7.82 4.32 3.04
N LEU A 91 6.87 5.19 2.67
CA LEU A 91 5.91 4.92 1.59
C LEU A 91 6.59 4.85 0.22
N LEU A 92 7.48 5.79 -0.09
CA LEU A 92 8.22 5.79 -1.36
C LEU A 92 9.15 4.58 -1.46
N ASP A 93 9.87 4.25 -0.39
CA ASP A 93 10.76 3.10 -0.38
C ASP A 93 10.01 1.80 -0.62
N TRP A 94 8.82 1.62 -0.02
CA TRP A 94 7.98 0.46 -0.29
C TRP A 94 7.53 0.39 -1.77
N THR A 95 7.10 1.52 -2.35
CA THR A 95 6.65 1.57 -3.75
C THR A 95 7.77 1.31 -4.74
N ILE A 96 9.00 1.70 -4.41
CA ILE A 96 10.19 1.48 -5.24
C ILE A 96 10.68 0.04 -5.14
N GLU A 97 10.65 -0.52 -3.94
CA GLU A 97 11.09 -1.89 -3.67
C GLU A 97 10.13 -2.93 -4.26
N PHE A 98 8.81 -2.63 -4.27
CA PHE A 98 7.76 -3.55 -4.70
C PHE A 98 6.88 -2.98 -5.82
N PRO A 99 7.40 -2.79 -7.04
CA PRO A 99 6.67 -2.14 -8.13
C PRO A 99 5.38 -2.88 -8.54
N GLU A 100 5.36 -4.21 -8.51
CA GLU A 100 4.15 -5.00 -8.80
C GLU A 100 3.09 -4.80 -7.71
N LYS A 101 3.48 -4.85 -6.43
CA LYS A 101 2.57 -4.59 -5.30
C LYS A 101 1.98 -3.18 -5.36
N ARG A 102 2.81 -2.17 -5.72
CA ARG A 102 2.34 -0.80 -5.96
C ARG A 102 1.25 -0.76 -7.02
N LYS A 103 1.51 -1.40 -8.20
CA LYS A 103 0.56 -1.44 -9.32
C LYS A 103 -0.77 -2.09 -8.92
N VAL A 104 -0.71 -3.20 -8.19
CA VAL A 104 -1.88 -3.91 -7.68
C VAL A 104 -2.61 -3.08 -6.61
N SER A 105 -1.88 -2.49 -5.66
CA SER A 105 -2.46 -1.64 -4.62
C SER A 105 -3.21 -0.44 -5.22
N ALA A 106 -2.67 0.18 -6.28
CA ALA A 106 -3.34 1.29 -6.98
C ALA A 106 -4.67 0.85 -7.60
N GLN A 107 -4.72 -0.33 -8.24
CA GLN A 107 -5.95 -0.88 -8.82
C GLN A 107 -6.99 -1.19 -7.74
N LEU A 108 -6.57 -1.83 -6.65
CA LEU A 108 -7.45 -2.19 -5.53
C LEU A 108 -8.00 -0.96 -4.81
N ASN A 109 -7.21 0.12 -4.67
CA ASN A 109 -7.63 1.35 -4.00
C ASN A 109 -8.88 1.98 -4.62
N VAL A 110 -9.02 1.90 -5.94
CA VAL A 110 -10.13 2.52 -6.70
C VAL A 110 -11.21 1.52 -7.10
N SER A 111 -11.06 0.24 -6.70
CA SER A 111 -11.99 -0.82 -7.09
C SER A 111 -13.19 -0.90 -6.16
N ASP A 112 -14.39 -1.01 -6.72
CA ASP A 112 -15.64 -1.27 -5.98
C ASP A 112 -15.70 -2.70 -5.41
N LEU A 113 -14.79 -3.60 -5.83
CA LEU A 113 -14.68 -4.95 -5.27
C LEU A 113 -14.14 -4.96 -3.83
N ILE A 114 -13.50 -3.87 -3.38
CA ILE A 114 -13.03 -3.74 -2.00
C ILE A 114 -14.15 -3.19 -1.13
N THR A 115 -14.65 -4.04 -0.25
CA THR A 115 -15.83 -3.73 0.56
C THR A 115 -15.57 -2.61 1.58
N PRO A 116 -16.61 -1.88 2.02
CA PRO A 116 -16.49 -0.87 3.08
C PRO A 116 -15.88 -1.45 4.38
N GLU A 117 -16.24 -2.69 4.74
CA GLU A 117 -15.71 -3.39 5.92
C GLU A 117 -14.22 -3.62 5.78
N THR A 118 -13.76 -4.07 4.61
CA THR A 118 -12.32 -4.26 4.33
C THR A 118 -11.57 -2.94 4.39
N ARG A 119 -12.12 -1.86 3.84
CA ARG A 119 -11.52 -0.52 3.94
C ARG A 119 -11.42 -0.04 5.39
N THR A 120 -12.45 -0.29 6.19
CA THR A 120 -12.47 0.04 7.62
C THR A 120 -11.40 -0.76 8.39
N ARG A 121 -11.30 -2.07 8.12
CA ARG A 121 -10.26 -2.93 8.72
C ARG A 121 -8.87 -2.45 8.34
N ALA A 122 -8.64 -2.11 7.08
CA ALA A 122 -7.36 -1.57 6.63
C ALA A 122 -7.02 -0.25 7.32
N ALA A 123 -8.00 0.65 7.49
CA ALA A 123 -7.80 1.94 8.14
C ALA A 123 -7.32 1.83 9.60
N ALA A 124 -7.64 0.75 10.31
CA ALA A 124 -7.19 0.54 11.68
C ALA A 124 -5.65 0.57 11.85
N GLY A 125 -4.89 0.20 10.81
CA GLY A 125 -3.41 0.25 10.81
C GLY A 125 -2.81 1.63 10.54
N ARG A 126 -3.61 2.62 10.13
CA ARG A 126 -3.14 3.94 9.65
C ARG A 126 -2.91 4.97 10.75
N GLY A 127 -3.19 4.67 12.02
CA GLY A 127 -3.24 5.65 13.10
C GLY A 127 -2.05 6.59 13.16
N THR A 128 -0.83 6.10 12.99
CA THR A 128 0.41 6.88 12.96
C THR A 128 0.42 7.90 11.81
N ILE A 129 0.01 7.46 10.61
CA ILE A 129 -0.07 8.32 9.41
C ILE A 129 -1.14 9.39 9.62
N ASP A 130 -2.34 8.96 10.01
CA ASP A 130 -3.49 9.84 10.16
C ASP A 130 -3.26 10.91 11.23
N THR A 131 -2.70 10.54 12.38
CA THR A 131 -2.38 11.50 13.44
C THR A 131 -1.34 12.53 12.97
N THR A 132 -0.27 12.08 12.30
CA THR A 132 0.79 12.98 11.85
C THR A 132 0.30 13.94 10.77
N LEU A 133 -0.43 13.43 9.76
CA LEU A 133 -0.89 14.25 8.65
C LEU A 133 -2.07 15.15 9.04
N SER A 134 -2.93 14.72 9.98
CA SER A 134 -3.96 15.59 10.55
C SER A 134 -3.36 16.74 11.34
N GLU A 135 -2.32 16.50 12.16
CA GLU A 135 -1.60 17.56 12.86
C GLU A 135 -1.00 18.57 11.89
N LEU A 136 -0.41 18.10 10.79
CA LEU A 136 0.13 18.97 9.75
C LEU A 136 -0.97 19.81 9.08
N GLY A 137 -2.09 19.20 8.72
CA GLY A 137 -3.23 19.89 8.12
C GLY A 137 -3.83 20.96 9.04
N ILE A 138 -4.00 20.65 10.33
CA ILE A 138 -4.51 21.60 11.32
C ILE A 138 -3.59 22.81 11.45
N ARG A 139 -2.25 22.61 11.53
CA ARG A 139 -1.27 23.70 11.60
C ARG A 139 -1.28 24.59 10.37
N GLY A 140 -1.52 24.03 9.20
CA GLY A 140 -1.66 24.76 7.94
C GLY A 140 -3.04 25.38 7.71
N GLY A 141 -4.01 25.24 8.62
CA GLY A 141 -5.37 25.71 8.43
C GLY A 141 -6.13 25.00 7.29
N LEU A 142 -5.76 23.76 6.98
CA LEU A 142 -6.25 23.02 5.82
C LEU A 142 -7.46 22.14 6.18
N PRO A 143 -8.33 21.83 5.21
CA PRO A 143 -9.43 20.89 5.43
C PRO A 143 -8.95 19.50 5.87
N ALA A 144 -9.79 18.80 6.63
CA ALA A 144 -9.48 17.44 7.07
C ALA A 144 -9.15 16.54 5.88
N GLY A 145 -8.08 15.73 6.01
CA GLY A 145 -7.61 14.83 4.96
C GLY A 145 -6.81 15.49 3.83
N PHE A 146 -6.75 16.82 3.74
CA PHE A 146 -6.05 17.50 2.64
C PHE A 146 -4.55 17.17 2.63
N ALA A 147 -3.88 17.17 3.78
CA ALA A 147 -2.47 16.82 3.87
C ALA A 147 -2.21 15.37 3.40
N THR A 148 -3.11 14.43 3.72
CA THR A 148 -3.02 13.04 3.26
C THR A 148 -3.19 12.94 1.74
N ALA A 149 -4.19 13.60 1.18
CA ALA A 149 -4.44 13.63 -0.25
C ALA A 149 -3.26 14.25 -1.01
N THR A 150 -2.73 15.37 -0.51
CA THR A 150 -1.57 16.06 -1.10
C THR A 150 -0.32 15.16 -1.06
N MET A 151 -0.06 14.49 0.07
CA MET A 151 1.06 13.55 0.17
C MET A 151 0.95 12.44 -0.88
N SER A 152 -0.22 11.82 -1.01
CA SER A 152 -0.45 10.75 -1.98
C SER A 152 -0.25 11.23 -3.42
N ALA A 153 -0.82 12.37 -3.79
CA ALA A 153 -0.67 12.94 -5.14
C ALA A 153 0.78 13.27 -5.47
N MET A 154 1.51 13.87 -4.52
CA MET A 154 2.91 14.21 -4.72
C MET A 154 3.81 12.97 -4.76
N GLN A 155 3.49 11.92 -4.03
CA GLN A 155 4.23 10.65 -4.14
C GLN A 155 4.06 10.00 -5.51
N GLU A 156 2.85 10.02 -6.09
CA GLU A 156 2.64 9.53 -7.46
C GLU A 156 3.44 10.34 -8.48
N ALA A 157 3.41 11.67 -8.39
CA ALA A 157 4.24 12.52 -9.24
C ALA A 157 5.74 12.23 -9.05
N THR A 158 6.20 12.10 -7.80
CA THR A 158 7.58 11.78 -7.47
C THR A 158 8.02 10.46 -8.10
N MET A 159 7.17 9.43 -8.03
CA MET A 159 7.45 8.13 -8.64
C MET A 159 7.55 8.20 -10.16
N GLU A 160 6.73 9.01 -10.82
CA GLU A 160 6.82 9.23 -12.27
C GLU A 160 8.19 9.80 -12.67
N PHE A 161 8.66 10.83 -11.93
CA PHE A 161 9.97 11.43 -12.20
C PHE A 161 11.14 10.49 -11.87
N ILE A 162 11.08 9.73 -10.78
CA ILE A 162 12.09 8.73 -10.44
C ILE A 162 12.22 7.67 -11.53
N THR A 163 11.10 7.23 -12.10
CA THR A 163 11.09 6.23 -13.20
C THR A 163 11.78 6.78 -14.45
N LYS A 164 11.57 8.06 -14.77
CA LYS A 164 12.20 8.73 -15.92
C LYS A 164 13.67 9.08 -15.67
N GLN A 165 14.05 9.33 -14.42
CA GLN A 165 15.38 9.83 -14.04
C GLN A 165 15.98 9.05 -12.85
N PRO A 166 16.24 7.74 -12.98
CA PRO A 166 16.63 6.88 -11.86
C PRO A 166 17.95 7.29 -11.18
N LYS A 167 18.86 7.92 -11.94
CA LYS A 167 20.14 8.43 -11.39
C LYS A 167 19.96 9.59 -10.41
N GLN A 168 18.87 10.35 -10.53
CA GLN A 168 18.56 11.51 -9.67
C GLN A 168 17.58 11.17 -8.55
N ARG A 169 17.27 9.88 -8.33
CA ARG A 169 16.26 9.40 -7.37
C ARG A 169 16.34 10.09 -6.01
N LYS A 170 17.52 10.08 -5.38
CA LYS A 170 17.71 10.67 -4.04
C LYS A 170 17.38 12.16 -4.01
N GLN A 171 17.83 12.89 -5.01
CA GLN A 171 17.58 14.31 -5.15
C GLN A 171 16.11 14.63 -5.36
N ILE A 172 15.44 13.87 -6.24
CA ILE A 172 14.00 14.03 -6.54
C ILE A 172 13.16 13.78 -5.28
N ILE A 173 13.44 12.71 -4.52
CA ILE A 173 12.74 12.38 -3.28
C ILE A 173 12.85 13.54 -2.28
N GLU A 174 14.06 14.06 -2.07
CA GLU A 174 14.30 15.15 -1.13
C GLU A 174 13.63 16.46 -1.56
N GLN A 175 13.78 16.84 -2.82
CA GLN A 175 13.17 18.06 -3.35
C GLN A 175 11.65 18.01 -3.29
N ALA A 176 11.04 16.86 -3.66
CA ALA A 176 9.60 16.67 -3.60
C ALA A 176 9.08 16.73 -2.15
N PHE A 177 9.80 16.14 -1.19
CA PHE A 177 9.46 16.31 0.22
C PHE A 177 9.50 17.78 0.66
N GLN A 178 10.52 18.53 0.25
CA GLN A 178 10.63 19.94 0.60
C GLN A 178 9.48 20.78 0.03
N VAL A 179 9.04 20.48 -1.21
CA VAL A 179 7.85 21.13 -1.81
C VAL A 179 6.59 20.80 -1.00
N PHE A 180 6.36 19.52 -0.68
CA PHE A 180 5.25 19.06 0.17
C PHE A 180 5.27 19.78 1.52
N TRP A 181 6.39 19.73 2.22
CA TRP A 181 6.52 20.28 3.56
C TRP A 181 6.29 21.80 3.61
N ARG A 182 6.87 22.53 2.67
CA ARG A 182 6.74 24.01 2.62
C ARG A 182 5.35 24.45 2.18
N GLY A 183 4.70 23.69 1.31
CA GLY A 183 3.37 24.02 0.80
C GLY A 183 2.24 23.82 1.82
N LEU A 184 2.48 23.09 2.92
CA LEU A 184 1.49 22.79 3.95
C LEU A 184 1.76 23.47 5.32
N ARG A 185 2.69 24.41 5.37
CA ARG A 185 3.07 25.17 6.59
C ARG A 185 2.32 26.47 6.66
#